data_909521ffce7ad33f3dddd88780b60657
#
_entry.id   909521ffce7ad33f3dddd88780b60657
#
_cell.length_a   1.000
_cell.length_b   1.000
_cell.length_c   1.000
_cell.angle_alpha   90.00
_cell.angle_beta   90.00
_cell.angle_gamma   90.00
#
_symmetry.space_group_name_H-M   'P 1'
#
loop_
_entity.id
_entity.type
_entity.pdbx_description
1 polymer ?
#
loop_
_entity_poly.entity_id
_entity_poly.type
_entity_poly.pdbx_seq_one_letter_code
_entity_poly.pdbx_strand_id
1 'polypeptide(L)'
;MSKPILTIFYQFNPWQSSIGGIQTVIKNFVKYAPDEFEVRLVGTGNDPGKPVGKWQEAELAGKAIKFMPVFNLENDNVRKLIPTTIKYTAALMGRQLASDFMHFHRLEPTAAALNWSGEKSLFIHNDIQQQISSQSGKDAIAWRYLPAAYFAIERLLVNQFFQILSCNTESAKLYQERYPKIADRVKYVKNTVDNQICYPLSWDERDRERHILAQQMGKSENTQFILFAGRLHPQKDPILLVRSIAALNDPEVHLLIAGDGDLRDEVGAEIDRLGLQQQITMLGAINQAELAKLQKVCSAFILTSAYEGLPLVVLEALACGTPIVTTRCGETPNLLSPNSGIICEERTPAAIADALRRILNNPSDYPSQACVAAAAPYSASTVVGDIYMDMLNRWQQRTVLSENQDYESLTGVSQ
;
A
#
# COMPACT_ATOMS: atom_id res chain seq x y z
N MET A 1 21.42 -27.18 5.57
CA MET A 1 21.10 -26.04 6.45
C MET A 1 19.61 -25.77 6.45
N SER A 2 18.99 -25.43 7.59
CA SER A 2 17.61 -25.01 7.66
C SER A 2 17.45 -23.67 6.92
N LYS A 3 16.29 -23.46 6.31
CA LYS A 3 15.98 -22.17 5.68
C LYS A 3 15.59 -21.15 6.75
N PRO A 4 15.98 -19.86 6.63
CA PRO A 4 15.45 -18.82 7.49
C PRO A 4 13.94 -18.66 7.28
N ILE A 5 13.22 -18.39 8.36
CA ILE A 5 11.76 -18.27 8.37
C ILE A 5 11.39 -16.82 8.52
N LEU A 6 10.64 -16.29 7.51
CA LEU A 6 9.97 -15.00 7.62
C LEU A 6 8.49 -15.20 7.93
N THR A 7 8.01 -14.67 9.05
CA THR A 7 6.58 -14.64 9.38
C THR A 7 6.03 -13.22 9.24
N ILE A 8 5.02 -13.05 8.39
CA ILE A 8 4.33 -11.77 8.17
C ILE A 8 3.05 -11.75 9.00
N PHE A 9 2.84 -10.69 9.78
CA PHE A 9 1.69 -10.52 10.66
C PHE A 9 0.81 -9.37 10.17
N TYR A 10 -0.35 -9.72 9.63
CA TYR A 10 -1.37 -8.75 9.21
C TYR A 10 -2.74 -9.41 9.10
N GLN A 11 -3.80 -8.68 9.41
CA GLN A 11 -5.19 -9.10 9.25
C GLN A 11 -5.54 -9.22 7.75
N PHE A 12 -5.04 -10.25 7.11
CA PHE A 12 -5.14 -10.52 5.68
C PHE A 12 -5.52 -11.98 5.44
N ASN A 13 -6.41 -12.20 4.46
CA ASN A 13 -6.83 -13.52 4.05
C ASN A 13 -6.33 -13.80 2.62
N PRO A 14 -5.36 -14.72 2.42
CA PRO A 14 -4.83 -15.04 1.10
C PRO A 14 -5.85 -15.73 0.18
N TRP A 15 -6.90 -16.32 0.74
CA TRP A 15 -7.95 -17.01 -0.03
C TRP A 15 -9.05 -16.06 -0.56
N GLN A 16 -9.00 -14.78 -0.18
CA GLN A 16 -9.94 -13.78 -0.67
C GLN A 16 -9.24 -12.75 -1.53
N SER A 17 -9.94 -12.29 -2.58
CA SER A 17 -9.52 -11.10 -3.29
C SER A 17 -9.65 -9.90 -2.35
N SER A 18 -8.53 -9.34 -1.94
CA SER A 18 -8.51 -8.15 -1.09
C SER A 18 -7.86 -6.99 -1.83
N ILE A 19 -8.46 -5.82 -1.72
CA ILE A 19 -8.00 -4.58 -2.32
C ILE A 19 -7.49 -3.68 -1.20
N GLY A 20 -6.20 -3.38 -1.22
CA GLY A 20 -5.59 -2.46 -0.26
C GLY A 20 -4.08 -2.39 -0.40
N GLY A 21 -3.52 -1.21 -0.12
CA GLY A 21 -2.08 -0.96 -0.29
C GLY A 21 -1.19 -1.90 0.54
N ILE A 22 -1.55 -2.16 1.80
CA ILE A 22 -0.76 -3.05 2.67
C ILE A 22 -0.78 -4.49 2.14
N GLN A 23 -1.94 -4.97 1.65
CA GLN A 23 -2.06 -6.30 1.05
C GLN A 23 -1.20 -6.42 -0.21
N THR A 24 -1.13 -5.37 -1.03
CA THR A 24 -0.25 -5.34 -2.21
C THR A 24 1.23 -5.42 -1.80
N VAL A 25 1.65 -4.68 -0.77
CA VAL A 25 3.02 -4.80 -0.23
C VAL A 25 3.32 -6.22 0.23
N ILE A 26 2.42 -6.85 1.00
CA ILE A 26 2.59 -8.23 1.47
C ILE A 26 2.66 -9.22 0.28
N LYS A 27 1.80 -9.05 -0.74
CA LYS A 27 1.87 -9.87 -1.96
C LYS A 27 3.22 -9.74 -2.66
N ASN A 28 3.79 -8.54 -2.73
CA ASN A 28 5.11 -8.33 -3.30
C ASN A 28 6.21 -9.00 -2.47
N PHE A 29 6.15 -8.93 -1.14
CA PHE A 29 7.08 -9.66 -0.27
C PHE A 29 7.02 -11.17 -0.49
N VAL A 30 5.84 -11.73 -0.69
CA VAL A 30 5.67 -13.17 -0.97
C VAL A 30 6.15 -13.50 -2.38
N LYS A 31 5.73 -12.74 -3.39
CA LYS A 31 6.05 -12.99 -4.82
C LYS A 31 7.54 -13.00 -5.09
N TYR A 32 8.26 -12.04 -4.51
CA TYR A 32 9.69 -11.84 -4.71
C TYR A 32 10.55 -12.47 -3.59
N ALA A 33 9.95 -13.34 -2.77
CA ALA A 33 10.71 -14.12 -1.79
C ALA A 33 11.67 -15.07 -2.50
N PRO A 34 12.98 -15.06 -2.18
CA PRO A 34 13.93 -16.03 -2.68
C PRO A 34 13.63 -17.42 -2.10
N ASP A 35 14.02 -18.47 -2.84
CA ASP A 35 13.72 -19.85 -2.48
C ASP A 35 14.46 -20.33 -1.21
N GLU A 36 15.44 -19.56 -0.76
CA GLU A 36 16.16 -19.75 0.49
C GLU A 36 15.28 -19.50 1.73
N PHE A 37 14.19 -18.74 1.60
CA PHE A 37 13.29 -18.44 2.71
C PHE A 37 12.07 -19.35 2.75
N GLU A 38 11.65 -19.72 3.97
CA GLU A 38 10.28 -20.18 4.23
C GLU A 38 9.43 -18.95 4.62
N VAL A 39 8.40 -18.65 3.81
CA VAL A 39 7.51 -17.53 4.11
C VAL A 39 6.24 -18.04 4.77
N ARG A 40 5.89 -17.41 5.89
CA ARG A 40 4.68 -17.67 6.68
C ARG A 40 3.82 -16.43 6.75
N LEU A 41 2.51 -16.61 6.71
CA LEU A 41 1.54 -15.53 6.94
C LEU A 41 0.63 -15.92 8.11
N VAL A 42 0.53 -15.02 9.07
CA VAL A 42 -0.46 -15.10 10.16
C VAL A 42 -1.52 -14.03 9.87
N GLY A 43 -2.76 -14.47 9.64
CA GLY A 43 -3.80 -13.58 9.15
C GLY A 43 -5.20 -13.93 9.65
N THR A 44 -6.21 -13.60 8.86
CA THR A 44 -7.63 -13.89 9.13
C THR A 44 -8.16 -14.91 8.14
N GLY A 45 -9.07 -15.76 8.57
CA GLY A 45 -9.81 -16.68 7.71
C GLY A 45 -11.23 -16.20 7.43
N ASN A 46 -11.95 -16.92 6.58
CA ASN A 46 -13.37 -16.67 6.31
C ASN A 46 -14.16 -17.96 6.14
N ASP A 47 -13.49 -19.10 6.17
CA ASP A 47 -14.10 -20.40 5.94
C ASP A 47 -14.29 -21.12 7.30
N PRO A 48 -15.56 -21.31 7.76
CA PRO A 48 -15.83 -22.05 8.98
C PRO A 48 -15.36 -23.51 8.96
N GLY A 49 -15.18 -24.09 7.75
CA GLY A 49 -14.69 -25.47 7.58
C GLY A 49 -13.16 -25.60 7.72
N LYS A 50 -12.42 -24.47 7.69
CA LYS A 50 -10.97 -24.49 7.85
C LYS A 50 -10.55 -24.21 9.30
N PRO A 51 -9.59 -24.99 9.83
CA PRO A 51 -9.20 -24.87 11.24
C PRO A 51 -8.50 -23.52 11.52
N VAL A 52 -9.02 -22.80 12.50
CA VAL A 52 -8.38 -21.58 13.04
C VAL A 52 -7.25 -21.98 13.98
N GLY A 53 -6.15 -21.21 13.95
CA GLY A 53 -5.00 -21.39 14.84
C GLY A 53 -4.07 -22.55 14.46
N LYS A 54 -4.23 -23.14 13.27
CA LYS A 54 -3.36 -24.18 12.73
C LYS A 54 -2.69 -23.72 11.43
N TRP A 55 -1.44 -24.12 11.23
CA TRP A 55 -0.73 -23.91 9.97
C TRP A 55 -1.36 -24.75 8.86
N GLN A 56 -1.51 -24.15 7.70
CA GLN A 56 -2.09 -24.73 6.49
C GLN A 56 -1.28 -24.27 5.29
N GLU A 57 -1.23 -25.09 4.25
CA GLU A 57 -0.66 -24.67 2.97
C GLU A 57 -1.64 -23.71 2.28
N ALA A 58 -1.10 -22.66 1.71
CA ALA A 58 -1.84 -21.68 0.92
C ALA A 58 -0.97 -21.18 -0.23
N GLU A 59 -1.61 -20.62 -1.25
CA GLU A 59 -0.94 -19.94 -2.34
C GLU A 59 -1.23 -18.45 -2.25
N LEU A 60 -0.19 -17.63 -2.42
CA LEU A 60 -0.31 -16.18 -2.51
C LEU A 60 0.67 -15.65 -3.56
N ALA A 61 0.15 -14.87 -4.51
CA ALA A 61 0.94 -14.27 -5.59
C ALA A 61 1.81 -15.28 -6.38
N GLY A 62 1.30 -16.51 -6.60
CA GLY A 62 1.98 -17.58 -7.34
C GLY A 62 3.05 -18.33 -6.54
N LYS A 63 3.15 -18.10 -5.22
CA LYS A 63 4.09 -18.80 -4.32
C LYS A 63 3.33 -19.60 -3.26
N ALA A 64 3.82 -20.80 -2.97
CA ALA A 64 3.35 -21.59 -1.83
C ALA A 64 3.85 -20.97 -0.52
N ILE A 65 2.96 -20.80 0.45
CA ILE A 65 3.26 -20.28 1.77
C ILE A 65 2.59 -21.12 2.86
N LYS A 66 3.09 -21.03 4.09
CA LYS A 66 2.34 -21.51 5.27
C LYS A 66 1.47 -20.38 5.81
N PHE A 67 0.19 -20.65 5.95
CA PHE A 67 -0.81 -19.69 6.43
C PHE A 67 -1.48 -20.17 7.72
N MET A 68 -1.66 -19.25 8.67
CA MET A 68 -2.42 -19.51 9.88
C MET A 68 -3.50 -18.43 10.06
N PRO A 69 -4.79 -18.76 9.87
CA PRO A 69 -5.88 -17.85 10.29
C PRO A 69 -5.99 -17.86 11.82
N VAL A 70 -5.96 -16.71 12.46
CA VAL A 70 -6.11 -16.63 13.94
C VAL A 70 -7.55 -16.46 14.39
N PHE A 71 -8.44 -16.01 13.50
CA PHE A 71 -9.92 -16.03 13.64
C PHE A 71 -10.56 -15.85 12.26
N ASN A 72 -11.85 -16.17 12.16
CA ASN A 72 -12.61 -15.97 10.93
C ASN A 72 -13.25 -14.58 10.90
N LEU A 73 -13.17 -13.93 9.73
CA LEU A 73 -13.71 -12.62 9.43
C LEU A 73 -14.47 -12.67 8.10
N GLU A 74 -15.78 -12.44 8.14
CA GLU A 74 -16.64 -12.54 6.96
C GLU A 74 -16.34 -11.45 5.91
N ASN A 75 -16.05 -10.24 6.39
CA ASN A 75 -15.72 -9.10 5.52
C ASN A 75 -14.85 -8.09 6.26
N ASP A 76 -13.66 -7.81 5.72
CA ASP A 76 -12.70 -6.83 6.27
C ASP A 76 -13.18 -5.37 6.09
N ASN A 77 -14.10 -5.13 5.17
CA ASN A 77 -14.61 -3.79 4.85
C ASN A 77 -15.79 -3.36 5.73
N VAL A 78 -16.38 -4.28 6.50
CA VAL A 78 -17.48 -3.97 7.42
C VAL A 78 -16.94 -3.63 8.80
N ARG A 79 -17.12 -2.39 9.23
CA ARG A 79 -16.75 -1.96 10.59
C ARG A 79 -17.70 -2.56 11.61
N LYS A 80 -17.12 -3.27 12.57
CA LYS A 80 -17.81 -3.81 13.75
C LYS A 80 -17.48 -2.92 14.97
N LEU A 81 -18.27 -3.03 16.02
CA LEU A 81 -18.13 -2.27 17.27
C LEU A 81 -16.70 -2.35 17.86
N ILE A 82 -16.03 -3.49 17.71
CA ILE A 82 -14.64 -3.69 18.12
C ILE A 82 -13.76 -3.68 16.85
N PRO A 83 -12.76 -2.78 16.76
CA PRO A 83 -11.83 -2.73 15.64
C PRO A 83 -11.16 -4.09 15.37
N THR A 84 -11.05 -4.47 14.11
CA THR A 84 -10.43 -5.75 13.68
C THR A 84 -9.02 -5.91 14.21
N THR A 85 -8.24 -4.82 14.26
CA THR A 85 -6.87 -4.83 14.81
C THR A 85 -6.83 -5.25 16.27
N ILE A 86 -7.81 -4.82 17.11
CA ILE A 86 -7.89 -5.22 18.52
C ILE A 86 -8.20 -6.71 18.63
N LYS A 87 -9.16 -7.21 17.84
CA LYS A 87 -9.49 -8.66 17.79
C LYS A 87 -8.28 -9.47 17.33
N TYR A 88 -7.58 -8.97 16.33
CA TYR A 88 -6.38 -9.63 15.81
C TYR A 88 -5.28 -9.69 16.87
N THR A 89 -5.02 -8.58 17.56
CA THR A 89 -4.06 -8.53 18.67
C THR A 89 -4.45 -9.51 19.79
N ALA A 90 -5.71 -9.52 20.21
CA ALA A 90 -6.21 -10.44 21.23
C ALA A 90 -6.06 -11.92 20.81
N ALA A 91 -6.31 -12.23 19.52
CA ALA A 91 -6.16 -13.58 18.99
C ALA A 91 -4.70 -14.05 18.94
N LEU A 92 -3.74 -13.14 18.91
CA LEU A 92 -2.30 -13.46 18.98
C LEU A 92 -1.81 -13.65 20.42
N MET A 93 -2.50 -13.09 21.41
CA MET A 93 -2.07 -13.19 22.82
C MET A 93 -1.99 -14.65 23.28
N GLY A 94 -0.90 -14.97 23.99
CA GLY A 94 -0.65 -16.32 24.51
C GLY A 94 -0.14 -17.32 23.47
N ARG A 95 -0.02 -16.94 22.20
CA ARG A 95 0.58 -17.80 21.16
C ARG A 95 2.10 -17.60 21.12
N GLN A 96 2.83 -18.66 20.73
CA GLN A 96 4.26 -18.62 20.45
C GLN A 96 4.45 -18.81 18.93
N LEU A 97 4.65 -17.70 18.23
CA LEU A 97 4.78 -17.66 16.77
C LEU A 97 6.12 -17.02 16.36
N ALA A 98 7.12 -17.13 17.24
CA ALA A 98 8.47 -16.67 16.99
C ALA A 98 9.05 -17.32 15.73
N SER A 99 9.81 -16.56 14.96
CA SER A 99 10.57 -17.02 13.78
C SER A 99 11.82 -16.15 13.64
N ASP A 100 12.74 -16.52 12.73
CA ASP A 100 13.99 -15.78 12.54
C ASP A 100 13.73 -14.30 12.24
N PHE A 101 12.74 -14.03 11.37
CA PHE A 101 12.29 -12.70 10.99
C PHE A 101 10.77 -12.58 11.12
N MET A 102 10.30 -11.46 11.64
CA MET A 102 8.90 -11.17 11.85
C MET A 102 8.57 -9.77 11.32
N HIS A 103 7.70 -9.68 10.33
CA HIS A 103 7.22 -8.43 9.75
C HIS A 103 5.83 -8.08 10.28
N PHE A 104 5.72 -6.93 10.93
CA PHE A 104 4.47 -6.38 11.44
C PHE A 104 4.08 -5.16 10.61
N HIS A 105 2.84 -5.13 10.12
CA HIS A 105 2.30 -4.01 9.35
C HIS A 105 1.32 -3.15 10.17
N ARG A 106 1.26 -3.40 11.47
CA ARG A 106 0.54 -2.64 12.50
C ARG A 106 1.28 -2.73 13.82
N LEU A 107 1.18 -1.67 14.63
CA LEU A 107 1.84 -1.63 15.93
C LEU A 107 1.15 -2.52 16.96
N GLU A 108 -0.18 -2.45 17.06
CA GLU A 108 -0.95 -3.09 18.13
C GLU A 108 -0.70 -4.61 18.26
N PRO A 109 -0.63 -5.39 17.15
CA PRO A 109 -0.34 -6.83 17.23
C PRO A 109 1.00 -7.17 17.88
N THR A 110 1.96 -6.24 17.88
CA THR A 110 3.28 -6.47 18.43
C THR A 110 3.30 -6.57 19.97
N ALA A 111 2.22 -6.15 20.63
CA ALA A 111 2.03 -6.38 22.06
C ALA A 111 2.02 -7.88 22.42
N ALA A 112 1.55 -8.75 21.53
CA ALA A 112 1.59 -10.19 21.72
C ALA A 112 2.99 -10.79 21.53
N ALA A 113 3.89 -10.07 20.84
CA ALA A 113 5.21 -10.54 20.44
C ALA A 113 6.34 -10.08 21.35
N LEU A 114 6.05 -9.43 22.49
CA LEU A 114 7.07 -8.86 23.38
C LEU A 114 8.16 -9.88 23.80
N ASN A 115 7.73 -11.11 24.09
CA ASN A 115 8.62 -12.19 24.54
C ASN A 115 9.00 -13.18 23.41
N TRP A 116 8.69 -12.87 22.14
CA TRP A 116 9.09 -13.75 21.05
C TRP A 116 10.55 -13.45 20.67
N SER A 117 11.34 -14.50 20.50
CA SER A 117 12.72 -14.41 19.98
C SER A 117 12.69 -14.16 18.46
N GLY A 118 13.81 -13.63 17.93
CA GLY A 118 13.96 -13.31 16.51
C GLY A 118 13.85 -11.81 16.21
N GLU A 119 14.20 -11.43 15.00
CA GLU A 119 14.18 -10.04 14.54
C GLU A 119 12.77 -9.57 14.18
N LYS A 120 12.34 -8.49 14.79
CA LYS A 120 11.03 -7.86 14.52
C LYS A 120 11.22 -6.58 13.72
N SER A 121 10.53 -6.47 12.60
CA SER A 121 10.46 -5.26 11.78
C SER A 121 9.04 -4.69 11.80
N LEU A 122 8.90 -3.39 12.07
CA LEU A 122 7.63 -2.69 11.96
C LEU A 122 7.59 -1.89 10.66
N PHE A 123 6.55 -2.07 9.85
CA PHE A 123 6.30 -1.29 8.64
C PHE A 123 5.24 -0.21 8.92
N ILE A 124 5.63 1.04 8.74
CA ILE A 124 4.75 2.21 8.88
C ILE A 124 4.29 2.64 7.50
N HIS A 125 3.00 2.46 7.21
CA HIS A 125 2.41 2.75 5.91
C HIS A 125 1.79 4.15 5.81
N ASN A 126 1.36 4.71 6.94
CA ASN A 126 0.73 6.04 7.02
C ASN A 126 1.24 6.79 8.23
N ASP A 127 1.23 8.12 8.14
CA ASP A 127 1.50 8.97 9.29
C ASP A 127 0.34 8.89 10.29
N ILE A 128 0.60 8.29 11.45
CA ILE A 128 -0.38 8.12 12.52
C ILE A 128 -0.76 9.48 13.14
N GLN A 129 0.14 10.46 13.16
CA GLN A 129 -0.12 11.77 13.72
C GLN A 129 -1.12 12.55 12.83
N GLN A 130 -0.95 12.47 11.51
CA GLN A 130 -1.92 13.03 10.57
C GLN A 130 -3.28 12.32 10.66
N GLN A 131 -3.28 10.99 10.84
CA GLN A 131 -4.51 10.23 11.04
C GLN A 131 -5.25 10.61 12.34
N ILE A 132 -4.51 10.84 13.42
CA ILE A 132 -5.10 11.25 14.72
C ILE A 132 -5.61 12.70 14.64
N SER A 133 -4.90 13.61 13.95
CA SER A 133 -5.26 15.02 13.84
C SER A 133 -6.31 15.33 12.78
N SER A 134 -6.57 14.42 11.85
CA SER A 134 -7.56 14.63 10.80
C SER A 134 -8.97 14.79 11.37
N GLN A 135 -9.62 15.92 11.06
CA GLN A 135 -10.96 16.27 11.56
C GLN A 135 -12.10 15.54 10.82
N SER A 136 -11.79 14.69 9.85
CA SER A 136 -12.75 14.13 8.91
C SER A 136 -13.43 12.86 9.42
N GLY A 137 -14.72 12.94 9.73
CA GLY A 137 -15.69 11.89 9.60
C GLY A 137 -15.85 10.89 10.76
N LYS A 138 -16.94 10.12 10.67
CA LYS A 138 -17.32 8.97 11.54
C LYS A 138 -16.25 7.87 11.63
N ASP A 139 -15.21 7.98 10.82
CA ASP A 139 -14.15 7.02 10.57
C ASP A 139 -12.83 7.28 11.29
N ALA A 140 -12.83 8.20 12.24
CA ALA A 140 -11.66 8.46 13.06
C ALA A 140 -11.24 7.18 13.79
N ILE A 141 -9.94 6.87 13.70
CA ILE A 141 -9.32 5.79 14.47
C ILE A 141 -9.69 5.95 15.94
N ALA A 142 -10.03 4.86 16.64
CA ALA A 142 -10.38 4.91 18.06
C ALA A 142 -9.35 5.68 18.90
N TRP A 143 -8.09 5.64 18.50
CA TRP A 143 -6.96 6.37 19.08
C TRP A 143 -7.07 7.90 19.01
N ARG A 144 -7.90 8.46 18.14
CA ARG A 144 -8.17 9.91 18.09
C ARG A 144 -8.72 10.43 19.44
N TYR A 145 -9.51 9.62 20.14
CA TYR A 145 -10.09 9.99 21.42
C TYR A 145 -9.11 9.82 22.59
N LEU A 146 -8.03 9.06 22.40
CA LEU A 146 -7.04 8.75 23.41
C LEU A 146 -5.60 8.81 22.85
N PRO A 147 -5.17 9.93 22.24
CA PRO A 147 -3.85 10.01 21.59
C PRO A 147 -2.71 9.79 22.59
N ALA A 148 -2.83 10.31 23.81
CA ALA A 148 -1.82 10.11 24.85
C ALA A 148 -1.65 8.62 25.23
N ALA A 149 -2.74 7.85 25.27
CA ALA A 149 -2.68 6.41 25.53
C ALA A 149 -2.01 5.67 24.35
N TYR A 150 -2.32 6.06 23.11
CA TYR A 150 -1.64 5.50 21.94
C TYR A 150 -0.13 5.70 22.01
N PHE A 151 0.33 6.93 22.22
CA PHE A 151 1.77 7.23 22.29
C PHE A 151 2.48 6.61 23.52
N ALA A 152 1.76 6.39 24.63
CA ALA A 152 2.29 5.65 25.77
C ALA A 152 2.51 4.17 25.42
N ILE A 153 1.56 3.54 24.75
CA ILE A 153 1.66 2.16 24.26
C ILE A 153 2.77 2.06 23.19
N GLU A 154 2.79 2.98 22.23
CA GLU A 154 3.82 3.02 21.19
C GLU A 154 5.23 3.07 21.81
N ARG A 155 5.45 3.95 22.81
CA ARG A 155 6.72 4.07 23.54
C ARG A 155 7.17 2.76 24.19
N LEU A 156 6.24 1.97 24.70
CA LEU A 156 6.55 0.66 25.29
C LEU A 156 6.94 -0.36 24.22
N LEU A 157 6.25 -0.32 23.06
CA LEU A 157 6.39 -1.34 22.03
C LEU A 157 7.56 -1.09 21.07
N VAL A 158 7.94 0.17 20.82
CA VAL A 158 8.95 0.49 19.79
C VAL A 158 10.35 -0.05 20.10
N ASN A 159 10.68 -0.27 21.37
CA ASN A 159 12.00 -0.75 21.76
C ASN A 159 12.29 -2.21 21.37
N GLN A 160 11.24 -3.01 21.10
CA GLN A 160 11.39 -4.42 20.73
C GLN A 160 11.83 -4.64 19.28
N PHE A 161 11.73 -3.60 18.42
CA PHE A 161 12.03 -3.75 17.01
C PHE A 161 13.53 -3.69 16.73
N PHE A 162 13.97 -4.60 15.89
CA PHE A 162 15.28 -4.54 15.26
C PHE A 162 15.35 -3.33 14.30
N GLN A 163 14.28 -3.12 13.53
CA GLN A 163 14.13 -1.97 12.65
C GLN A 163 12.67 -1.54 12.51
N ILE A 164 12.49 -0.24 12.25
CA ILE A 164 11.20 0.38 11.91
C ILE A 164 11.35 0.99 10.54
N LEU A 165 10.53 0.53 9.60
CA LEU A 165 10.59 0.88 8.18
C LEU A 165 9.40 1.75 7.82
N SER A 166 9.63 2.98 7.38
CA SER A 166 8.58 3.89 6.93
C SER A 166 8.67 4.12 5.43
N CYS A 167 7.54 4.03 4.74
CA CYS A 167 7.44 4.39 3.32
C CYS A 167 7.31 5.91 3.09
N ASN A 168 7.45 6.73 4.15
CA ASN A 168 7.40 8.17 4.11
C ASN A 168 8.59 8.75 4.89
N THR A 169 9.36 9.63 4.25
CA THR A 169 10.59 10.21 4.83
C THR A 169 10.28 11.11 6.01
N GLU A 170 9.20 11.89 5.95
CA GLU A 170 8.78 12.77 7.04
C GLU A 170 8.34 11.95 8.26
N SER A 171 7.56 10.89 8.05
CA SER A 171 7.17 9.97 9.13
C SER A 171 8.39 9.29 9.76
N ALA A 172 9.37 8.87 8.95
CA ALA A 172 10.61 8.30 9.49
C ALA A 172 11.33 9.31 10.40
N LYS A 173 11.47 10.56 9.95
CA LYS A 173 12.09 11.64 10.73
C LYS A 173 11.33 11.93 12.03
N LEU A 174 10.00 12.02 11.98
CA LEU A 174 9.17 12.20 13.17
C LEU A 174 9.34 11.08 14.19
N TYR A 175 9.48 9.84 13.74
CA TYR A 175 9.76 8.69 14.62
C TYR A 175 11.16 8.78 15.23
N GLN A 176 12.18 9.17 14.46
CA GLN A 176 13.56 9.37 14.98
C GLN A 176 13.60 10.46 16.05
N GLU A 177 12.91 11.59 15.82
CA GLU A 177 12.81 12.69 16.77
C GLU A 177 12.05 12.30 18.05
N ARG A 178 10.94 11.55 17.89
CA ARG A 178 10.12 11.09 19.02
C ARG A 178 10.80 10.03 19.86
N TYR A 179 11.60 9.16 19.24
CA TYR A 179 12.27 8.02 19.90
C TYR A 179 13.79 8.01 19.67
N PRO A 180 14.52 9.00 20.22
CA PRO A 180 15.96 9.16 19.93
C PRO A 180 16.83 7.96 20.32
N LYS A 181 16.38 7.13 21.27
CA LYS A 181 17.12 5.90 21.70
C LYS A 181 17.14 4.79 20.65
N ILE A 182 16.24 4.86 19.66
CA ILE A 182 16.11 3.87 18.58
C ILE A 182 16.16 4.55 17.21
N ALA A 183 16.59 5.81 17.14
CA ALA A 183 16.60 6.59 15.90
C ALA A 183 17.42 5.92 14.78
N ASP A 184 18.50 5.22 15.14
CA ASP A 184 19.35 4.44 14.25
C ASP A 184 18.64 3.23 13.61
N ARG A 185 17.56 2.75 14.23
CA ARG A 185 16.74 1.63 13.75
C ARG A 185 15.58 2.08 12.85
N VAL A 186 15.28 3.38 12.84
CA VAL A 186 14.19 3.92 12.02
C VAL A 186 14.74 4.33 10.65
N LYS A 187 14.23 3.72 9.58
CA LYS A 187 14.72 3.92 8.22
C LYS A 187 13.57 4.19 7.27
N TYR A 188 13.83 5.00 6.26
CA TYR A 188 12.98 5.08 5.09
C TYR A 188 13.15 3.82 4.24
N VAL A 189 12.07 3.23 3.80
CA VAL A 189 12.03 2.15 2.82
C VAL A 189 11.11 2.56 1.67
N LYS A 190 11.54 2.36 0.45
CA LYS A 190 10.71 2.62 -0.71
C LYS A 190 9.47 1.71 -0.70
N ASN A 191 8.32 2.26 -1.02
CA ASN A 191 7.15 1.47 -1.35
C ASN A 191 7.39 0.74 -2.69
N THR A 192 6.54 -0.21 -3.09
CA THR A 192 6.88 -1.11 -4.19
C THR A 192 5.78 -1.18 -5.25
N VAL A 193 6.18 -1.28 -6.51
CA VAL A 193 5.31 -1.57 -7.65
C VAL A 193 5.76 -2.84 -8.36
N ASP A 194 4.80 -3.70 -8.71
CA ASP A 194 5.06 -4.93 -9.45
C ASP A 194 5.10 -4.65 -10.96
N ASN A 195 6.31 -4.59 -11.52
CA ASN A 195 6.54 -4.30 -12.94
C ASN A 195 6.14 -5.46 -13.88
N GLN A 196 5.77 -6.64 -13.37
CA GLN A 196 5.16 -7.71 -14.17
C GLN A 196 3.67 -7.46 -14.41
N ILE A 197 3.03 -6.64 -13.58
CA ILE A 197 1.63 -6.25 -13.70
C ILE A 197 1.52 -4.84 -14.29
N CYS A 198 2.28 -3.90 -13.72
CA CYS A 198 2.30 -2.49 -14.08
C CYS A 198 3.52 -2.21 -14.99
N TYR A 199 3.28 -2.11 -16.26
CA TYR A 199 4.27 -1.83 -17.32
C TYR A 199 3.58 -1.03 -18.44
N PRO A 200 4.31 -0.19 -19.18
CA PRO A 200 3.74 0.59 -20.26
C PRO A 200 3.43 -0.29 -21.48
N LEU A 201 2.38 0.03 -22.19
CA LEU A 201 2.14 -0.49 -23.54
C LEU A 201 2.96 0.29 -24.57
N SER A 202 3.19 -0.31 -25.73
CA SER A 202 3.64 0.44 -26.91
C SER A 202 2.56 1.46 -27.29
N TRP A 203 2.94 2.47 -28.08
CA TRP A 203 1.99 3.51 -28.51
C TRP A 203 0.81 2.91 -29.26
N ASP A 204 1.06 2.00 -30.21
CA ASP A 204 0.01 1.35 -31.02
C ASP A 204 -0.91 0.45 -30.17
N GLU A 205 -0.35 -0.27 -29.19
CA GLU A 205 -1.15 -1.08 -28.26
C GLU A 205 -2.03 -0.21 -27.37
N ARG A 206 -1.45 0.86 -26.79
CA ARG A 206 -2.17 1.79 -25.93
C ARG A 206 -3.34 2.44 -26.67
N ASP A 207 -3.12 2.88 -27.90
CA ASP A 207 -4.14 3.52 -28.71
C ASP A 207 -5.28 2.54 -29.05
N ARG A 208 -4.93 1.33 -29.47
CA ARG A 208 -5.89 0.26 -29.75
C ARG A 208 -6.73 -0.09 -28.52
N GLU A 209 -6.08 -0.32 -27.38
CA GLU A 209 -6.79 -0.67 -26.14
C GLU A 209 -7.66 0.48 -25.62
N ARG A 210 -7.26 1.73 -25.85
CA ARG A 210 -8.08 2.93 -25.56
C ARG A 210 -9.32 2.97 -26.44
N HIS A 211 -9.22 2.69 -27.74
CA HIS A 211 -10.36 2.60 -28.63
C HIS A 211 -11.34 1.48 -28.24
N ILE A 212 -10.81 0.31 -27.86
CA ILE A 212 -11.63 -0.80 -27.33
C ILE A 212 -12.39 -0.35 -26.07
N LEU A 213 -11.72 0.33 -25.13
CA LEU A 213 -12.36 0.85 -23.93
C LEU A 213 -13.48 1.87 -24.28
N ALA A 214 -13.22 2.79 -25.21
CA ALA A 214 -14.19 3.77 -25.66
C ALA A 214 -15.44 3.08 -26.26
N GLN A 215 -15.23 2.09 -27.11
CA GLN A 215 -16.32 1.30 -27.70
C GLN A 215 -17.15 0.54 -26.64
N GLN A 216 -16.48 -0.13 -25.69
CA GLN A 216 -17.13 -0.85 -24.59
C GLN A 216 -17.99 0.08 -23.72
N MET A 217 -17.56 1.32 -23.55
CA MET A 217 -18.28 2.33 -22.77
C MET A 217 -19.28 3.17 -23.59
N GLY A 218 -19.42 2.90 -24.89
CA GLY A 218 -20.29 3.70 -25.78
C GLY A 218 -19.83 5.15 -25.90
N LYS A 219 -18.51 5.39 -25.88
CA LYS A 219 -17.89 6.72 -25.99
C LYS A 219 -17.23 6.92 -27.35
N SER A 220 -16.94 8.18 -27.67
CA SER A 220 -16.18 8.55 -28.87
C SER A 220 -14.75 7.99 -28.81
N GLU A 221 -14.18 7.64 -29.97
CA GLU A 221 -12.77 7.24 -30.10
C GLU A 221 -11.79 8.34 -29.63
N ASN A 222 -12.21 9.61 -29.66
CA ASN A 222 -11.42 10.74 -29.16
C ASN A 222 -11.49 10.92 -27.65
N THR A 223 -12.30 10.13 -26.93
CA THR A 223 -12.49 10.28 -25.49
C THR A 223 -11.16 10.12 -24.75
N GLN A 224 -10.85 11.12 -23.93
CA GLN A 224 -9.69 11.13 -23.05
C GLN A 224 -10.10 10.59 -21.67
N PHE A 225 -9.66 9.38 -21.36
CA PHE A 225 -9.97 8.75 -20.07
C PHE A 225 -9.03 9.25 -18.99
N ILE A 226 -9.62 9.69 -17.88
CA ILE A 226 -8.91 9.99 -16.61
C ILE A 226 -9.28 8.90 -15.61
N LEU A 227 -8.32 8.42 -14.83
CA LEU A 227 -8.55 7.38 -13.85
C LEU A 227 -8.26 7.89 -12.45
N PHE A 228 -9.18 7.65 -11.54
CA PHE A 228 -8.98 7.69 -10.09
C PHE A 228 -9.07 6.26 -9.55
N ALA A 229 -8.20 5.91 -8.60
CA ALA A 229 -8.31 4.65 -7.89
C ALA A 229 -8.07 4.85 -6.39
N GLY A 230 -9.01 4.36 -5.58
CA GLY A 230 -8.90 4.46 -4.13
C GLY A 230 -10.22 4.28 -3.40
N ARG A 231 -10.16 4.16 -2.08
CA ARG A 231 -11.36 4.10 -1.26
C ARG A 231 -12.13 5.44 -1.36
N LEU A 232 -13.43 5.39 -1.52
CA LEU A 232 -14.30 6.56 -1.45
C LEU A 232 -14.47 6.99 0.01
N HIS A 233 -13.48 7.73 0.51
CA HIS A 233 -13.29 8.09 1.91
C HIS A 233 -12.83 9.56 2.00
N PRO A 234 -13.14 10.31 3.07
CA PRO A 234 -12.72 11.71 3.21
C PRO A 234 -11.21 11.96 3.01
N GLN A 235 -10.36 11.01 3.37
CA GLN A 235 -8.91 11.09 3.10
C GLN A 235 -8.61 11.29 1.60
N LYS A 236 -9.35 10.59 0.73
CA LYS A 236 -9.16 10.63 -0.73
C LYS A 236 -9.89 11.79 -1.41
N ASP A 237 -10.83 12.42 -0.71
CA ASP A 237 -11.63 13.56 -1.15
C ASP A 237 -12.27 13.39 -2.54
N PRO A 238 -13.12 12.35 -2.73
CA PRO A 238 -13.73 12.08 -4.01
C PRO A 238 -14.73 13.15 -4.44
N ILE A 239 -15.20 14.00 -3.54
CA ILE A 239 -16.06 15.15 -3.85
C ILE A 239 -15.27 16.24 -4.58
N LEU A 240 -14.05 16.53 -4.11
CA LEU A 240 -13.12 17.43 -4.80
C LEU A 240 -12.81 16.91 -6.21
N LEU A 241 -12.62 15.58 -6.37
CA LEU A 241 -12.41 14.95 -7.66
C LEU A 241 -13.56 15.25 -8.63
N VAL A 242 -14.81 14.98 -8.23
CA VAL A 242 -16.01 15.22 -9.08
C VAL A 242 -16.12 16.70 -9.45
N ARG A 243 -15.94 17.60 -8.50
CA ARG A 243 -15.95 19.05 -8.73
C ARG A 243 -14.85 19.52 -9.67
N SER A 244 -13.71 18.84 -9.67
CA SER A 244 -12.59 19.15 -10.58
C SER A 244 -12.92 18.79 -12.03
N ILE A 245 -13.67 17.71 -12.26
CA ILE A 245 -14.18 17.37 -13.61
C ILE A 245 -15.23 18.39 -14.07
N ALA A 246 -16.11 18.83 -13.17
CA ALA A 246 -17.05 19.93 -13.51
C ALA A 246 -16.29 21.22 -13.88
N ALA A 247 -15.23 21.58 -13.15
CA ALA A 247 -14.42 22.77 -13.43
C ALA A 247 -13.57 22.62 -14.71
N LEU A 248 -13.18 21.41 -15.08
CA LEU A 248 -12.50 21.13 -16.36
C LEU A 248 -13.40 21.46 -17.54
N ASN A 249 -14.70 21.13 -17.42
CA ASN A 249 -15.76 21.44 -18.40
C ASN A 249 -15.38 21.07 -19.84
N ASP A 250 -14.88 19.84 -20.03
CA ASP A 250 -14.47 19.30 -21.32
C ASP A 250 -15.29 18.05 -21.65
N PRO A 251 -16.14 18.08 -22.69
CA PRO A 251 -17.03 16.97 -23.04
C PRO A 251 -16.30 15.74 -23.62
N GLU A 252 -15.06 15.88 -24.07
CA GLU A 252 -14.24 14.77 -24.55
C GLU A 252 -13.55 14.00 -23.40
N VAL A 253 -13.62 14.52 -22.18
CA VAL A 253 -13.03 13.87 -20.99
C VAL A 253 -14.05 12.95 -20.33
N HIS A 254 -13.60 11.75 -19.96
CA HIS A 254 -14.37 10.78 -19.18
C HIS A 254 -13.59 10.27 -17.98
N LEU A 255 -14.11 10.51 -16.76
CA LEU A 255 -13.51 10.04 -15.52
C LEU A 255 -14.00 8.63 -15.18
N LEU A 256 -13.05 7.74 -14.89
CA LEU A 256 -13.28 6.42 -14.34
C LEU A 256 -12.92 6.44 -12.85
N ILE A 257 -13.86 6.10 -11.98
CA ILE A 257 -13.67 6.01 -10.53
C ILE A 257 -13.61 4.53 -10.13
N ALA A 258 -12.40 4.02 -9.91
CA ALA A 258 -12.16 2.66 -9.43
C ALA A 258 -12.05 2.67 -7.89
N GLY A 259 -13.04 2.11 -7.22
CA GLY A 259 -13.08 2.04 -5.77
C GLY A 259 -14.48 2.05 -5.19
N ASP A 260 -14.55 1.78 -3.90
CA ASP A 260 -15.78 1.80 -3.13
C ASP A 260 -15.50 2.39 -1.73
N GLY A 261 -16.53 2.73 -0.98
CA GLY A 261 -16.37 3.26 0.38
C GLY A 261 -17.59 4.04 0.85
N ASP A 262 -17.44 4.59 2.06
CA ASP A 262 -18.54 5.23 2.80
C ASP A 262 -19.13 6.48 2.10
N LEU A 263 -18.37 7.11 1.22
CA LEU A 263 -18.81 8.28 0.44
C LEU A 263 -19.42 7.93 -0.93
N ARG A 264 -19.67 6.65 -1.23
CA ARG A 264 -20.20 6.23 -2.53
C ARG A 264 -21.48 6.98 -2.92
N ASP A 265 -22.45 7.02 -2.01
CA ASP A 265 -23.77 7.63 -2.26
C ASP A 265 -23.64 9.16 -2.38
N GLU A 266 -22.78 9.78 -1.57
CA GLU A 266 -22.49 11.21 -1.63
C GLU A 266 -21.81 11.60 -2.95
N VAL A 267 -20.90 10.76 -3.44
CA VAL A 267 -20.24 10.94 -4.75
C VAL A 267 -21.27 10.84 -5.87
N GLY A 268 -22.14 9.83 -5.82
CA GLY A 268 -23.24 9.69 -6.79
C GLY A 268 -24.18 10.91 -6.81
N ALA A 269 -24.59 11.38 -5.64
CA ALA A 269 -25.43 12.57 -5.52
C ALA A 269 -24.74 13.84 -6.06
N GLU A 270 -23.41 13.99 -5.86
CA GLU A 270 -22.66 15.13 -6.38
C GLU A 270 -22.49 15.06 -7.91
N ILE A 271 -22.31 13.85 -8.49
CA ILE A 271 -22.33 13.62 -9.94
C ILE A 271 -23.68 14.06 -10.54
N ASP A 272 -24.78 13.65 -9.90
CA ASP A 272 -26.15 13.99 -10.34
C ASP A 272 -26.40 15.49 -10.24
N ARG A 273 -26.03 16.11 -9.11
CA ARG A 273 -26.17 17.55 -8.88
C ARG A 273 -25.46 18.40 -9.93
N LEU A 274 -24.31 17.92 -10.41
CA LEU A 274 -23.48 18.64 -11.40
C LEU A 274 -23.79 18.23 -12.85
N GLY A 275 -24.69 17.27 -13.08
CA GLY A 275 -25.07 16.82 -14.43
C GLY A 275 -23.97 16.05 -15.16
N LEU A 276 -23.09 15.33 -14.41
CA LEU A 276 -21.90 14.67 -14.95
C LEU A 276 -22.07 13.17 -15.22
N GLN A 277 -23.30 12.64 -15.23
CA GLN A 277 -23.60 11.21 -15.43
C GLN A 277 -23.03 10.65 -16.73
N GLN A 278 -22.90 11.50 -17.75
CA GLN A 278 -22.31 11.12 -19.04
C GLN A 278 -20.79 11.22 -19.09
N GLN A 279 -20.16 11.89 -18.11
CA GLN A 279 -18.70 12.12 -18.05
C GLN A 279 -17.99 11.35 -16.95
N ILE A 280 -18.72 10.72 -16.03
CA ILE A 280 -18.16 9.98 -14.90
C ILE A 280 -18.79 8.59 -14.82
N THR A 281 -17.94 7.57 -14.70
CA THR A 281 -18.37 6.18 -14.43
C THR A 281 -17.74 5.67 -13.13
N MET A 282 -18.60 5.26 -12.19
CA MET A 282 -18.20 4.60 -10.96
C MET A 282 -18.09 3.07 -11.20
N LEU A 283 -16.88 2.55 -11.27
CA LEU A 283 -16.59 1.13 -11.55
C LEU A 283 -16.78 0.22 -10.33
N GLY A 284 -16.88 0.80 -9.14
CA GLY A 284 -16.80 0.03 -7.90
C GLY A 284 -15.38 -0.48 -7.64
N ALA A 285 -15.29 -1.44 -6.73
CA ALA A 285 -14.01 -2.08 -6.38
C ALA A 285 -13.60 -3.05 -7.49
N ILE A 286 -12.42 -2.85 -8.08
CA ILE A 286 -11.83 -3.71 -9.11
C ILE A 286 -10.50 -4.29 -8.63
N ASN A 287 -10.09 -5.43 -9.17
CA ASN A 287 -8.81 -6.05 -8.80
C ASN A 287 -7.61 -5.34 -9.44
N GLN A 288 -6.39 -5.65 -8.96
CA GLN A 288 -5.17 -5.00 -9.40
C GLN A 288 -4.88 -5.19 -10.91
N ALA A 289 -5.21 -6.35 -11.48
CA ALA A 289 -4.97 -6.60 -12.89
C ALA A 289 -5.90 -5.77 -13.79
N GLU A 290 -7.17 -5.62 -13.40
CA GLU A 290 -8.13 -4.75 -14.06
C GLU A 290 -7.74 -3.28 -13.92
N LEU A 291 -7.30 -2.86 -12.73
CA LEU A 291 -6.80 -1.50 -12.50
C LEU A 291 -5.59 -1.18 -13.40
N ALA A 292 -4.62 -2.10 -13.48
CA ALA A 292 -3.44 -1.94 -14.31
C ALA A 292 -3.78 -1.81 -15.82
N LYS A 293 -4.80 -2.53 -16.30
CA LYS A 293 -5.28 -2.36 -17.69
C LYS A 293 -5.78 -0.93 -17.92
N LEU A 294 -6.58 -0.38 -17.00
CA LEU A 294 -7.06 0.99 -17.11
C LEU A 294 -5.91 2.01 -16.99
N GLN A 295 -4.99 1.79 -16.06
CA GLN A 295 -3.82 2.66 -15.91
C GLN A 295 -2.96 2.73 -17.18
N LYS A 296 -2.84 1.64 -17.93
CA LYS A 296 -2.07 1.59 -19.17
C LYS A 296 -2.66 2.43 -20.31
N VAL A 297 -3.97 2.66 -20.31
CA VAL A 297 -4.69 3.30 -21.43
C VAL A 297 -5.18 4.71 -21.13
N CYS A 298 -5.33 5.07 -19.85
CA CYS A 298 -5.81 6.40 -19.45
C CYS A 298 -4.80 7.51 -19.80
N SER A 299 -5.33 8.69 -20.16
CA SER A 299 -4.54 9.88 -20.51
C SER A 299 -3.87 10.51 -19.27
N ALA A 300 -4.51 10.38 -18.09
CA ALA A 300 -3.97 10.83 -16.82
C ALA A 300 -4.53 9.98 -15.66
N PHE A 301 -3.76 9.88 -14.59
CA PHE A 301 -4.21 9.38 -13.30
C PHE A 301 -4.34 10.55 -12.33
N ILE A 302 -5.44 10.62 -11.58
CA ILE A 302 -5.71 11.72 -10.66
C ILE A 302 -5.84 11.23 -9.22
N LEU A 303 -5.25 11.97 -8.27
CA LEU A 303 -5.38 11.73 -6.84
C LEU A 303 -5.64 13.06 -6.12
N THR A 304 -6.77 13.15 -5.39
CA THR A 304 -7.22 14.34 -4.68
C THR A 304 -7.04 14.28 -3.17
N SER A 305 -6.19 13.36 -2.70
CA SER A 305 -6.02 13.03 -1.28
C SER A 305 -5.63 14.24 -0.42
N ALA A 306 -6.14 14.25 0.81
CA ALA A 306 -5.77 15.23 1.83
C ALA A 306 -4.41 14.90 2.45
N TYR A 307 -4.13 13.63 2.65
CA TYR A 307 -2.88 13.11 3.20
C TYR A 307 -2.64 11.67 2.72
N GLU A 308 -1.37 11.30 2.54
CA GLU A 308 -0.89 9.97 2.15
C GLU A 308 0.46 9.66 2.83
N GLY A 309 0.84 8.38 2.83
CA GLY A 309 2.25 8.00 2.93
C GLY A 309 2.91 8.12 1.55
N LEU A 310 3.01 7.01 0.84
CA LEU A 310 3.27 6.96 -0.60
C LEU A 310 2.18 6.09 -1.23
N PRO A 311 1.23 6.67 -1.99
CA PRO A 311 0.12 5.91 -2.55
C PRO A 311 0.58 4.96 -3.66
N LEU A 312 0.38 3.65 -3.47
CA LEU A 312 0.79 2.62 -4.45
C LEU A 312 0.18 2.84 -5.82
N VAL A 313 -1.08 3.27 -5.88
CA VAL A 313 -1.80 3.52 -7.14
C VAL A 313 -1.13 4.58 -8.00
N VAL A 314 -0.40 5.52 -7.41
CA VAL A 314 0.42 6.51 -8.14
C VAL A 314 1.66 5.84 -8.72
N LEU A 315 2.36 5.00 -7.95
CA LEU A 315 3.48 4.21 -8.46
C LEU A 315 3.06 3.26 -9.59
N GLU A 316 1.91 2.61 -9.42
CA GLU A 316 1.32 1.72 -10.42
C GLU A 316 1.00 2.47 -11.72
N ALA A 317 0.38 3.65 -11.64
CA ALA A 317 0.06 4.47 -12.81
C ALA A 317 1.33 4.96 -13.53
N LEU A 318 2.33 5.45 -12.78
CA LEU A 318 3.63 5.84 -13.34
C LEU A 318 4.34 4.66 -14.02
N ALA A 319 4.35 3.48 -13.40
CA ALA A 319 4.94 2.27 -13.99
C ALA A 319 4.20 1.83 -15.27
N CYS A 320 2.90 2.12 -15.37
CA CYS A 320 2.10 1.93 -16.59
C CYS A 320 2.34 3.03 -17.65
N GLY A 321 3.18 4.02 -17.36
CA GLY A 321 3.48 5.12 -18.29
C GLY A 321 2.42 6.21 -18.33
N THR A 322 1.60 6.35 -17.28
CA THR A 322 0.50 7.30 -17.20
C THR A 322 0.86 8.47 -16.29
N PRO A 323 0.78 9.72 -16.77
CA PRO A 323 1.12 10.91 -16.00
C PRO A 323 0.11 11.17 -14.88
N ILE A 324 0.59 11.83 -13.82
CA ILE A 324 -0.15 12.03 -12.58
C ILE A 324 -0.59 13.49 -12.42
N VAL A 325 -1.84 13.69 -12.00
CA VAL A 325 -2.29 14.93 -11.36
C VAL A 325 -2.59 14.62 -9.90
N THR A 326 -1.96 15.33 -8.99
CA THR A 326 -2.14 15.07 -7.54
C THR A 326 -2.07 16.33 -6.72
N THR A 327 -2.76 16.33 -5.58
CA THR A 327 -2.57 17.32 -4.52
C THR A 327 -1.21 17.09 -3.84
N ARG A 328 -0.66 18.14 -3.20
CA ARG A 328 0.58 18.02 -2.43
C ARG A 328 0.34 17.21 -1.17
N CYS A 329 0.72 15.93 -1.16
CA CYS A 329 0.58 15.06 0.00
C CYS A 329 1.62 13.94 0.01
N GLY A 330 2.09 13.57 1.21
CA GLY A 330 3.03 12.47 1.45
C GLY A 330 4.31 12.57 0.63
N GLU A 331 4.78 11.42 0.15
CA GLU A 331 5.99 11.30 -0.69
C GLU A 331 5.77 11.66 -2.16
N THR A 332 4.54 11.94 -2.58
CA THR A 332 4.23 12.20 -4.00
C THR A 332 5.06 13.35 -4.59
N PRO A 333 5.31 14.47 -3.86
CA PRO A 333 6.17 15.54 -4.36
C PRO A 333 7.62 15.11 -4.65
N ASN A 334 8.14 14.15 -3.90
CA ASN A 334 9.50 13.62 -4.07
C ASN A 334 9.59 12.58 -5.19
N LEU A 335 8.45 12.03 -5.59
CA LEU A 335 8.34 10.99 -6.62
C LEU A 335 8.26 11.59 -8.03
N LEU A 336 7.52 12.70 -8.21
CA LEU A 336 7.21 13.23 -9.52
C LEU A 336 8.35 14.11 -10.08
N SER A 337 8.70 13.87 -11.34
CA SER A 337 9.45 14.81 -12.16
C SER A 337 8.52 15.79 -12.89
N PRO A 338 9.01 16.92 -13.39
CA PRO A 338 8.21 17.85 -14.18
C PRO A 338 7.50 17.25 -15.40
N ASN A 339 8.05 16.13 -15.94
CA ASN A 339 7.53 15.43 -17.10
C ASN A 339 6.76 14.15 -16.78
N SER A 340 6.58 13.81 -15.49
CA SER A 340 5.79 12.64 -15.08
C SER A 340 4.48 13.00 -14.39
N GLY A 341 4.24 14.29 -14.16
CA GLY A 341 2.97 14.74 -13.59
C GLY A 341 3.01 16.14 -13.03
N ILE A 342 1.87 16.57 -12.47
CA ILE A 342 1.68 17.90 -11.90
C ILE A 342 1.20 17.77 -10.45
N ILE A 343 1.85 18.51 -9.56
CA ILE A 343 1.46 18.68 -8.16
C ILE A 343 0.66 19.96 -8.05
N CYS A 344 -0.61 19.86 -7.66
CA CYS A 344 -1.46 21.00 -7.37
C CYS A 344 -1.13 21.51 -5.96
N GLU A 345 -0.64 22.73 -5.88
CA GLU A 345 -0.33 23.39 -4.60
C GLU A 345 -1.61 23.70 -3.83
N GLU A 346 -2.66 24.09 -4.54
CA GLU A 346 -3.97 24.36 -3.97
C GLU A 346 -4.90 23.18 -4.18
N ARG A 347 -5.59 22.77 -3.11
CA ARG A 347 -6.62 21.75 -3.17
C ARG A 347 -7.96 22.36 -3.57
N THR A 348 -8.04 22.90 -4.80
CA THR A 348 -9.25 23.49 -5.37
C THR A 348 -9.63 22.82 -6.68
N PRO A 349 -10.94 22.77 -7.02
CA PRO A 349 -11.38 22.23 -8.30
C PRO A 349 -10.72 22.91 -9.51
N ALA A 350 -10.51 24.22 -9.44
CA ALA A 350 -9.91 25.02 -10.52
C ALA A 350 -8.44 24.62 -10.74
N ALA A 351 -7.63 24.55 -9.67
CA ALA A 351 -6.21 24.20 -9.78
C ALA A 351 -6.02 22.78 -10.34
N ILE A 352 -6.87 21.83 -9.92
CA ILE A 352 -6.84 20.44 -10.42
C ILE A 352 -7.28 20.40 -11.89
N ALA A 353 -8.34 21.13 -12.26
CA ALA A 353 -8.81 21.22 -13.64
C ALA A 353 -7.72 21.81 -14.57
N ASP A 354 -7.02 22.86 -14.13
CA ASP A 354 -5.92 23.47 -14.88
C ASP A 354 -4.74 22.51 -15.06
N ALA A 355 -4.40 21.73 -14.03
CA ALA A 355 -3.37 20.71 -14.11
C ALA A 355 -3.76 19.58 -15.11
N LEU A 356 -5.01 19.11 -15.05
CA LEU A 356 -5.54 18.15 -16.03
C LEU A 356 -5.48 18.71 -17.45
N ARG A 357 -5.97 19.94 -17.67
CA ARG A 357 -5.98 20.60 -18.99
C ARG A 357 -4.57 20.69 -19.57
N ARG A 358 -3.56 20.99 -18.75
CA ARG A 358 -2.17 21.03 -19.18
C ARG A 358 -1.66 19.68 -19.67
N ILE A 359 -1.94 18.59 -18.94
CA ILE A 359 -1.53 17.25 -19.37
C ILE A 359 -2.27 16.81 -20.62
N LEU A 360 -3.59 17.00 -20.69
CA LEU A 360 -4.42 16.55 -21.78
C LEU A 360 -4.12 17.28 -23.10
N ASN A 361 -3.82 18.59 -23.04
CA ASN A 361 -3.52 19.40 -24.22
C ASN A 361 -2.06 19.30 -24.67
N ASN A 362 -1.14 18.84 -23.80
CA ASN A 362 0.29 18.75 -24.12
C ASN A 362 0.86 17.37 -23.74
N PRO A 363 0.33 16.27 -24.31
CA PRO A 363 0.75 14.91 -23.95
C PRO A 363 2.23 14.63 -24.24
N SER A 364 2.86 15.35 -25.18
CA SER A 364 4.29 15.26 -25.49
C SER A 364 5.19 15.72 -24.34
N ASP A 365 4.71 16.62 -23.47
CA ASP A 365 5.46 17.11 -22.31
C ASP A 365 5.49 16.08 -21.17
N TYR A 366 4.61 15.07 -21.24
CA TYR A 366 4.45 14.01 -20.23
C TYR A 366 4.63 12.61 -20.85
N PRO A 367 5.77 12.32 -21.45
CA PRO A 367 5.98 11.06 -22.17
C PRO A 367 5.97 9.87 -21.19
N SER A 368 5.45 8.73 -21.66
CA SER A 368 5.37 7.48 -20.89
C SER A 368 6.72 7.09 -20.26
N GLN A 369 7.83 7.32 -20.98
CA GLN A 369 9.18 7.03 -20.49
C GLN A 369 9.56 7.84 -19.23
N ALA A 370 9.12 9.10 -19.13
CA ALA A 370 9.37 9.92 -17.95
C ALA A 370 8.58 9.40 -16.72
N CYS A 371 7.35 8.95 -16.96
CA CYS A 371 6.53 8.30 -15.91
C CYS A 371 7.19 7.01 -15.41
N VAL A 372 7.59 6.12 -16.32
CA VAL A 372 8.26 4.86 -15.99
C VAL A 372 9.58 5.10 -15.27
N ALA A 373 10.36 6.09 -15.69
CA ALA A 373 11.62 6.44 -15.04
C ALA A 373 11.42 6.89 -13.58
N ALA A 374 10.33 7.63 -13.30
CA ALA A 374 9.98 8.04 -11.93
C ALA A 374 9.62 6.83 -11.04
N ALA A 375 8.96 5.80 -11.59
CA ALA A 375 8.59 4.59 -10.85
C ALA A 375 9.73 3.55 -10.75
N ALA A 376 10.74 3.60 -11.63
CA ALA A 376 11.78 2.56 -11.73
C ALA A 376 12.51 2.27 -10.40
N PRO A 377 12.85 3.28 -9.55
CA PRO A 377 13.50 3.03 -8.26
C PRO A 377 12.63 2.28 -7.24
N TYR A 378 11.35 2.07 -7.54
CA TYR A 378 10.34 1.46 -6.68
C TYR A 378 9.95 0.05 -7.16
N SER A 379 10.73 -0.55 -8.06
CA SER A 379 10.51 -1.93 -8.53
C SER A 379 10.46 -2.91 -7.36
N ALA A 380 9.37 -3.69 -7.28
CA ALA A 380 9.20 -4.64 -6.19
C ALA A 380 10.30 -5.72 -6.17
N SER A 381 10.75 -6.18 -7.33
CA SER A 381 11.83 -7.17 -7.40
C SER A 381 13.14 -6.64 -6.81
N THR A 382 13.46 -5.36 -7.01
CA THR A 382 14.67 -4.74 -6.47
C THR A 382 14.50 -4.44 -4.97
N VAL A 383 13.48 -3.66 -4.60
CA VAL A 383 13.32 -3.20 -3.21
C VAL A 383 13.12 -4.38 -2.24
N VAL A 384 12.27 -5.35 -2.62
CA VAL A 384 12.03 -6.53 -1.80
C VAL A 384 13.25 -7.44 -1.80
N GLY A 385 13.92 -7.60 -2.96
CA GLY A 385 15.15 -8.36 -3.08
C GLY A 385 16.25 -7.85 -2.15
N ASP A 386 16.48 -6.53 -2.10
CA ASP A 386 17.45 -5.90 -1.21
C ASP A 386 17.14 -6.19 0.28
N ILE A 387 15.85 -6.16 0.68
CA ILE A 387 15.44 -6.47 2.04
C ILE A 387 15.71 -7.95 2.38
N TYR A 388 15.39 -8.88 1.46
CA TYR A 388 15.67 -10.30 1.66
C TYR A 388 17.17 -10.59 1.72
N MET A 389 17.97 -9.96 0.87
CA MET A 389 19.44 -10.11 0.91
C MET A 389 20.04 -9.61 2.22
N ASP A 390 19.56 -8.47 2.73
CA ASP A 390 19.99 -7.96 4.04
C ASP A 390 19.59 -8.93 5.18
N MET A 391 18.39 -9.48 5.17
CA MET A 391 17.97 -10.51 6.13
C MET A 391 18.82 -11.79 6.03
N LEU A 392 19.10 -12.26 4.82
CA LEU A 392 19.89 -13.47 4.58
C LEU A 392 21.33 -13.31 5.10
N ASN A 393 21.95 -12.17 4.81
CA ASN A 393 23.30 -11.86 5.30
C ASN A 393 23.35 -11.89 6.82
N ARG A 394 22.39 -11.27 7.50
CA ARG A 394 22.31 -11.30 8.98
C ARG A 394 22.08 -12.70 9.54
N TRP A 395 21.23 -13.49 8.86
CA TRP A 395 20.96 -14.86 9.28
C TRP A 395 22.21 -15.75 9.16
N GLN A 396 22.94 -15.65 8.04
CA GLN A 396 24.20 -16.37 7.83
C GLN A 396 25.26 -16.01 8.86
N GLN A 397 25.44 -14.71 9.16
CA GLN A 397 26.39 -14.25 10.18
C GLN A 397 26.07 -14.84 11.58
N ARG A 398 24.78 -14.89 11.96
CA ARG A 398 24.36 -15.49 13.24
C ARG A 398 24.61 -16.99 13.28
N THR A 399 24.34 -17.70 12.20
CA THR A 399 24.55 -19.16 12.11
C THR A 399 26.02 -19.51 12.27
N VAL A 400 26.91 -18.79 11.57
CA VAL A 400 28.36 -18.98 11.70
C VAL A 400 28.85 -18.70 13.12
N LEU A 401 28.35 -17.64 13.76
CA LEU A 401 28.73 -17.32 15.16
C LEU A 401 28.24 -18.40 16.13
N SER A 402 27.05 -18.94 15.97
CA SER A 402 26.51 -20.00 16.80
C SER A 402 27.30 -21.31 16.63
N GLU A 403 27.64 -21.70 15.40
CA GLU A 403 28.47 -22.90 15.12
C GLU A 403 29.85 -22.79 15.71
N ASN A 404 30.51 -21.60 15.69
CA ASN A 404 31.80 -21.36 16.31
C ASN A 404 31.73 -21.44 17.86
N GLN A 405 30.68 -20.89 18.48
CA GLN A 405 30.47 -20.97 19.92
C GLN A 405 30.24 -22.42 20.39
N ASP A 406 29.45 -23.19 19.63
CA ASP A 406 29.22 -24.61 19.91
C ASP A 406 30.55 -25.40 19.79
N TYR A 407 31.35 -25.10 18.76
CA TYR A 407 32.66 -25.74 18.58
C TYR A 407 33.65 -25.40 19.71
N GLU A 408 33.72 -24.12 20.12
CA GLU A 408 34.56 -23.72 21.28
C GLU A 408 34.09 -24.36 22.59
N SER A 409 32.77 -24.46 22.79
CA SER A 409 32.21 -25.12 23.97
C SER A 409 32.50 -26.62 24.04
N LEU A 410 32.54 -27.28 22.87
CA LEU A 410 32.81 -28.72 22.74
C LEU A 410 34.32 -29.06 22.82
N THR A 411 35.18 -28.14 22.38
CA THR A 411 36.64 -28.38 22.32
C THR A 411 37.43 -27.81 23.51
N GLY A 412 36.82 -26.96 24.34
CA GLY A 412 37.46 -26.35 25.51
C GLY A 412 38.64 -25.43 25.17
N VAL A 413 38.78 -25.02 23.90
CA VAL A 413 39.85 -24.12 23.44
C VAL A 413 39.29 -22.72 23.36
N SER A 414 39.49 -21.93 24.45
CA SER A 414 39.34 -20.46 24.36
C SER A 414 40.65 -19.89 23.83
N GLN A 415 40.59 -19.09 22.79
CA GLN A 415 41.70 -18.27 22.31
C GLN A 415 42.02 -17.13 23.29
#